data_d91e0433985d502960de65f8415896be
#
_entry.id   d91e0433985d502960de65f8415896be
#
_cell.length_a   1.000
_cell.length_b   1.000
_cell.length_c   1.000
_cell.angle_alpha   90.00
_cell.angle_beta   90.00
_cell.angle_gamma   90.00
#
_symmetry.space_group_name_H-M   'P 1'
#
loop_
_entity.id
_entity.type
_entity.pdbx_description
1 polymer ?
#
loop_
_entity_poly.entity_id
_entity_poly.type
_entity_poly.pdbx_seq_one_letter_code
_entity_poly.pdbx_strand_id
1 'polypeptide(L)'
;MASTALARIDPPPEIDAVAKPLSEAVVAAYRNAGSVGNAVKNAMHGVWLGHPLHPVLTDIPIGAWGTTLALDAKAAASGDASYARAADYALAFGLVGAVGAAVTGLTDWSETDGRAKRVGLIHGLLNLTATALMTTAYVLRRRQDRKAGEVCTVAGVGVALAAAYLGGNLVYGERIGVTHAVTGEPEDYTPVLGSAELGEGTMRRVTAGDAELLLVRQNGRVCALAHACSHLGGPLSEGELKDGSVVCPWHGSEFALDDGHVINGPATHNQPCFMVREQNGQIEVKRQG
;
A
#
# COMPACT_ATOMS: atom_id res chain seq x y z
N MET A 1 17.29 23.93 12.94
CA MET A 1 17.18 22.99 11.82
C MET A 1 16.10 23.51 10.88
N ALA A 2 16.48 23.92 9.68
CA ALA A 2 15.53 24.46 8.70
C ALA A 2 14.63 23.30 8.22
N SER A 3 13.38 23.31 8.63
CA SER A 3 12.32 22.49 8.04
C SER A 3 12.23 22.91 6.58
N THR A 4 12.65 22.07 5.67
CA THR A 4 12.50 22.32 4.24
C THR A 4 11.03 22.52 3.94
N ALA A 5 10.66 23.68 3.39
CA ALA A 5 9.28 24.06 3.05
C ALA A 5 8.58 23.04 2.11
N LEU A 6 9.33 22.18 1.45
CA LEU A 6 8.85 21.07 0.62
C LEU A 6 8.34 19.86 1.42
N ALA A 7 8.67 19.73 2.72
CA ALA A 7 8.34 18.57 3.53
C ALA A 7 6.85 18.48 3.96
N ARG A 8 6.03 19.51 3.68
CA ARG A 8 4.62 19.56 4.08
C ARG A 8 3.75 20.14 2.99
N ILE A 9 3.61 19.43 1.88
CA ILE A 9 2.48 19.66 1.01
C ILE A 9 1.24 19.15 1.77
N ASP A 10 0.43 20.06 2.29
CA ASP A 10 -0.86 19.73 2.90
C ASP A 10 -1.97 20.20 1.96
N PRO A 11 -2.47 19.31 1.09
CA PRO A 11 -3.50 19.68 0.15
C PRO A 11 -4.78 20.09 0.88
N PRO A 12 -5.47 21.15 0.40
CA PRO A 12 -6.64 21.68 1.08
C PRO A 12 -7.77 20.65 1.12
N PRO A 13 -8.64 20.69 2.18
CA PRO A 13 -9.72 19.73 2.37
C PRO A 13 -10.74 19.67 1.22
N GLU A 14 -10.84 20.72 0.42
CA GLU A 14 -11.75 20.80 -0.75
C GLU A 14 -11.47 19.72 -1.79
N ILE A 15 -10.23 19.20 -1.82
CA ILE A 15 -9.85 18.06 -2.68
C ILE A 15 -10.66 16.80 -2.34
N ASP A 16 -11.12 16.68 -1.10
CA ASP A 16 -11.95 15.56 -0.65
C ASP A 16 -13.26 15.46 -1.45
N ALA A 17 -13.78 16.57 -2.00
CA ALA A 17 -14.97 16.56 -2.86
C ALA A 17 -14.79 15.71 -4.14
N VAL A 18 -13.53 15.53 -4.59
CA VAL A 18 -13.20 14.68 -5.74
C VAL A 18 -12.62 13.35 -5.28
N ALA A 19 -11.74 13.37 -4.27
CA ALA A 19 -11.02 12.18 -3.82
C ALA A 19 -11.96 11.11 -3.23
N LYS A 20 -12.91 11.51 -2.38
CA LYS A 20 -13.82 10.57 -1.72
C LYS A 20 -14.74 9.85 -2.72
N PRO A 21 -15.53 10.52 -3.57
CA PRO A 21 -16.39 9.83 -4.53
C PRO A 21 -15.61 8.90 -5.47
N LEU A 22 -14.41 9.31 -5.88
CA LEU A 22 -13.57 8.48 -6.74
C LEU A 22 -13.10 7.21 -6.02
N SER A 23 -12.59 7.32 -4.78
CA SER A 23 -12.17 6.16 -4.01
C SER A 23 -13.34 5.23 -3.68
N GLU A 24 -14.50 5.77 -3.31
CA GLU A 24 -15.73 5.02 -3.06
C GLU A 24 -16.19 4.25 -4.30
N ALA A 25 -16.07 4.86 -5.49
CA ALA A 25 -16.40 4.18 -6.75
C ALA A 25 -15.47 2.99 -7.03
N VAL A 26 -14.16 3.11 -6.73
CA VAL A 26 -13.21 2.00 -6.87
C VAL A 26 -13.54 0.86 -5.90
N VAL A 27 -13.76 1.19 -4.62
CA VAL A 27 -14.16 0.19 -3.60
C VAL A 27 -15.48 -0.49 -3.99
N ALA A 28 -16.47 0.29 -4.45
CA ALA A 28 -17.75 -0.23 -4.89
C ALA A 28 -17.64 -1.17 -6.09
N ALA A 29 -16.72 -0.87 -7.04
CA ALA A 29 -16.47 -1.74 -8.18
C ALA A 29 -15.98 -3.13 -7.74
N TYR A 30 -15.02 -3.20 -6.83
CA TYR A 30 -14.56 -4.47 -6.26
C TYR A 30 -15.66 -5.20 -5.49
N ARG A 31 -16.38 -4.50 -4.63
CA ARG A 31 -17.47 -5.08 -3.83
C ARG A 31 -18.58 -5.65 -4.70
N ASN A 32 -18.99 -4.93 -5.75
CA ASN A 32 -20.07 -5.37 -6.65
C ASN A 32 -19.68 -6.59 -7.49
N ALA A 33 -18.39 -6.83 -7.69
CA ALA A 33 -17.90 -8.03 -8.38
C ALA A 33 -17.80 -9.26 -7.44
N GLY A 34 -18.22 -9.15 -6.18
CA GLY A 34 -18.31 -10.26 -5.22
C GLY A 34 -16.96 -10.96 -4.96
N SER A 35 -16.97 -12.28 -4.94
CA SER A 35 -15.75 -13.08 -4.67
C SER A 35 -14.65 -12.87 -5.71
N VAL A 36 -15.00 -12.67 -6.98
CA VAL A 36 -14.04 -12.34 -8.04
C VAL A 36 -13.42 -10.97 -7.79
N GLY A 37 -14.23 -9.98 -7.40
CA GLY A 37 -13.74 -8.65 -7.02
C GLY A 37 -12.75 -8.70 -5.86
N ASN A 38 -13.05 -9.48 -4.82
CA ASN A 38 -12.13 -9.69 -3.70
C ASN A 38 -10.82 -10.35 -4.14
N ALA A 39 -10.86 -11.38 -4.97
CA ALA A 39 -9.66 -12.04 -5.46
C ALA A 39 -8.78 -11.09 -6.28
N VAL A 40 -9.40 -10.28 -7.16
CA VAL A 40 -8.67 -9.26 -7.95
C VAL A 40 -8.12 -8.17 -7.03
N LYS A 41 -8.90 -7.67 -6.08
CA LYS A 41 -8.46 -6.68 -5.10
C LYS A 41 -7.24 -7.18 -4.33
N ASN A 42 -7.28 -8.39 -3.77
CA ASN A 42 -6.17 -9.03 -3.06
C ASN A 42 -4.92 -9.16 -3.95
N ALA A 43 -5.11 -9.55 -5.21
CA ALA A 43 -4.00 -9.64 -6.16
C ALA A 43 -3.37 -8.27 -6.44
N MET A 44 -4.18 -7.22 -6.62
CA MET A 44 -3.70 -5.85 -6.89
C MET A 44 -3.00 -5.22 -5.68
N HIS A 45 -3.47 -5.49 -4.46
CA HIS A 45 -2.77 -5.06 -3.24
C HIS A 45 -1.43 -5.77 -3.05
N GLY A 46 -1.26 -6.98 -3.57
CA GLY A 46 -0.04 -7.78 -3.34
C GLY A 46 -0.11 -8.66 -2.08
N VAL A 47 -1.32 -9.05 -1.63
CA VAL A 47 -1.49 -9.96 -0.48
C VAL A 47 -0.65 -11.23 -0.65
N TRP A 48 -0.66 -11.81 -1.84
CA TRP A 48 0.13 -13.00 -2.21
C TRP A 48 1.65 -12.78 -2.16
N LEU A 49 2.11 -11.51 -2.24
CA LEU A 49 3.52 -11.13 -2.26
C LEU A 49 4.05 -10.84 -0.84
N GLY A 50 3.15 -10.57 0.11
CA GLY A 50 3.50 -10.18 1.48
C GLY A 50 3.91 -8.72 1.65
N HIS A 51 3.79 -7.91 0.59
CA HIS A 51 3.97 -6.45 0.59
C HIS A 51 3.23 -5.81 -0.59
N PRO A 52 3.00 -4.48 -0.60
CA PRO A 52 2.28 -3.82 -1.68
C PRO A 52 2.90 -4.08 -3.06
N LEU A 53 2.04 -4.39 -4.04
CA LEU A 53 2.47 -4.66 -5.41
C LEU A 53 2.81 -3.38 -6.19
N HIS A 54 2.14 -2.26 -5.85
CA HIS A 54 2.33 -0.98 -6.54
C HIS A 54 3.80 -0.51 -6.59
N PRO A 55 4.58 -0.47 -5.50
CA PRO A 55 5.99 -0.07 -5.54
C PRO A 55 6.84 -0.93 -6.48
N VAL A 56 6.59 -2.23 -6.53
CA VAL A 56 7.31 -3.15 -7.43
C VAL A 56 7.08 -2.78 -8.90
N LEU A 57 5.83 -2.47 -9.25
CA LEU A 57 5.49 -2.13 -10.63
C LEU A 57 5.96 -0.73 -11.02
N THR A 58 6.13 0.22 -10.08
CA THR A 58 6.65 1.56 -10.37
C THR A 58 8.11 1.57 -10.81
N ASP A 59 8.89 0.55 -10.44
CA ASP A 59 10.29 0.43 -10.86
C ASP A 59 10.41 0.29 -12.38
N ILE A 60 9.39 -0.30 -13.03
CA ILE A 60 9.39 -0.49 -14.50
C ILE A 60 9.37 0.85 -15.24
N PRO A 61 8.38 1.74 -15.08
CA PRO A 61 8.36 3.03 -15.78
C PRO A 61 9.53 3.92 -15.35
N ILE A 62 9.93 3.93 -14.07
CA ILE A 62 11.04 4.75 -13.60
C ILE A 62 12.35 4.34 -14.31
N GLY A 63 12.68 3.06 -14.28
CA GLY A 63 13.88 2.53 -14.93
C GLY A 63 13.84 2.69 -16.46
N ALA A 64 12.71 2.34 -17.08
CA ALA A 64 12.56 2.41 -18.53
C ALA A 64 12.62 3.85 -19.08
N TRP A 65 11.95 4.80 -18.44
CA TRP A 65 11.96 6.20 -18.89
C TRP A 65 13.29 6.90 -18.61
N GLY A 66 13.97 6.55 -17.50
CA GLY A 66 15.34 6.98 -17.25
C GLY A 66 16.32 6.44 -18.33
N THR A 67 16.16 5.17 -18.69
CA THR A 67 16.92 4.51 -19.77
C THR A 67 16.62 5.17 -21.12
N THR A 68 15.36 5.56 -21.40
CA THR A 68 14.97 6.29 -22.60
C THR A 68 15.76 7.59 -22.75
N LEU A 69 15.84 8.40 -21.68
CA LEU A 69 16.64 9.64 -21.71
C LEU A 69 18.13 9.40 -21.97
N ALA A 70 18.70 8.38 -21.31
CA ALA A 70 20.11 8.05 -21.49
C ALA A 70 20.41 7.59 -22.93
N LEU A 71 19.53 6.80 -23.52
CA LEU A 71 19.66 6.32 -24.90
C LEU A 71 19.44 7.44 -25.92
N ASP A 72 18.50 8.35 -25.69
CA ASP A 72 18.32 9.54 -26.54
C ASP A 72 19.55 10.44 -26.52
N ALA A 73 20.11 10.69 -25.33
CA ALA A 73 21.35 11.45 -25.20
C ALA A 73 22.52 10.77 -25.94
N LYS A 74 22.62 9.44 -25.85
CA LYS A 74 23.65 8.68 -26.56
C LYS A 74 23.46 8.70 -28.07
N ALA A 75 22.21 8.60 -28.56
CA ALA A 75 21.88 8.73 -29.98
C ALA A 75 22.27 10.08 -30.53
N ALA A 76 21.95 11.15 -29.79
CA ALA A 76 22.32 12.52 -30.18
C ALA A 76 23.84 12.74 -30.23
N ALA A 77 24.59 12.17 -29.29
CA ALA A 77 26.05 12.32 -29.21
C ALA A 77 26.80 11.48 -30.25
N SER A 78 26.29 10.29 -30.61
CA SER A 78 26.98 9.35 -31.51
C SER A 78 26.52 9.41 -32.97
N GLY A 79 25.30 9.91 -33.21
CA GLY A 79 24.63 9.81 -34.51
C GLY A 79 24.14 8.39 -34.85
N ASP A 80 24.30 7.41 -33.95
CA ASP A 80 23.91 6.03 -34.21
C ASP A 80 22.42 5.84 -33.93
N ALA A 81 21.65 5.55 -34.97
CA ALA A 81 20.21 5.34 -34.93
C ALA A 81 19.81 4.10 -34.13
N SER A 82 20.73 3.18 -33.80
CA SER A 82 20.43 2.02 -32.98
C SER A 82 19.99 2.40 -31.55
N TYR A 83 20.66 3.40 -30.97
CA TYR A 83 20.30 3.95 -29.66
C TYR A 83 18.91 4.60 -29.67
N ALA A 84 18.59 5.31 -30.76
CA ALA A 84 17.27 5.92 -30.92
C ALA A 84 16.14 4.86 -30.95
N ARG A 85 16.35 3.75 -31.66
CA ARG A 85 15.39 2.63 -31.67
C ARG A 85 15.28 1.97 -30.30
N ALA A 86 16.41 1.77 -29.60
CA ALA A 86 16.42 1.22 -28.24
C ALA A 86 15.66 2.12 -27.26
N ALA A 87 15.79 3.45 -27.39
CA ALA A 87 15.02 4.43 -26.60
C ALA A 87 13.50 4.27 -26.81
N ASP A 88 13.07 4.05 -28.07
CA ASP A 88 11.65 3.86 -28.40
C ASP A 88 11.09 2.58 -27.77
N TYR A 89 11.87 1.48 -27.72
CA TYR A 89 11.47 0.25 -27.03
C TYR A 89 11.41 0.45 -25.51
N ALA A 90 12.40 1.11 -24.92
CA ALA A 90 12.40 1.41 -23.49
C ALA A 90 11.19 2.28 -23.11
N LEU A 91 10.88 3.32 -23.91
CA LEU A 91 9.71 4.16 -23.71
C LEU A 91 8.41 3.35 -23.72
N ALA A 92 8.23 2.47 -24.72
CA ALA A 92 7.06 1.62 -24.84
C ALA A 92 6.92 0.64 -23.65
N PHE A 93 8.03 0.03 -23.24
CA PHE A 93 8.05 -0.87 -22.08
C PHE A 93 7.65 -0.13 -20.79
N GLY A 94 8.17 1.10 -20.60
CA GLY A 94 7.78 1.94 -19.49
C GLY A 94 6.28 2.28 -19.46
N LEU A 95 5.65 2.49 -20.64
CA LEU A 95 4.20 2.72 -20.73
C LEU A 95 3.38 1.50 -20.28
N VAL A 96 3.81 0.29 -20.62
CA VAL A 96 3.17 -0.94 -20.13
C VAL A 96 3.27 -1.05 -18.61
N GLY A 97 4.47 -0.78 -18.05
CA GLY A 97 4.66 -0.75 -16.59
C GLY A 97 3.82 0.31 -15.89
N ALA A 98 3.67 1.49 -16.51
CA ALA A 98 2.86 2.59 -15.98
C ALA A 98 1.38 2.21 -15.85
N VAL A 99 0.82 1.41 -16.77
CA VAL A 99 -0.55 0.90 -16.64
C VAL A 99 -0.70 -0.01 -15.43
N GLY A 100 0.24 -0.95 -15.24
CA GLY A 100 0.23 -1.84 -14.07
C GLY A 100 0.36 -1.06 -12.75
N ALA A 101 1.29 -0.11 -12.70
CA ALA A 101 1.46 0.77 -11.54
C ALA A 101 0.22 1.63 -11.27
N ALA A 102 -0.45 2.15 -12.31
CA ALA A 102 -1.66 2.95 -12.14
C ALA A 102 -2.81 2.13 -11.54
N VAL A 103 -3.03 0.90 -12.01
CA VAL A 103 -4.13 0.04 -11.50
C VAL A 103 -3.88 -0.35 -10.04
N THR A 104 -2.67 -0.80 -9.71
CA THR A 104 -2.32 -1.19 -8.34
C THR A 104 -2.30 0.01 -7.40
N GLY A 105 -1.75 1.14 -7.83
CA GLY A 105 -1.74 2.38 -7.05
C GLY A 105 -3.14 2.96 -6.81
N LEU A 106 -4.05 2.87 -7.79
CA LEU A 106 -5.45 3.26 -7.62
C LEU A 106 -6.14 2.37 -6.58
N THR A 107 -5.82 1.07 -6.58
CA THR A 107 -6.37 0.12 -5.60
C THR A 107 -5.89 0.45 -4.19
N ASP A 108 -4.57 0.65 -3.99
CA ASP A 108 -4.01 1.01 -2.68
C ASP A 108 -4.53 2.36 -2.18
N TRP A 109 -4.59 3.36 -3.08
CA TRP A 109 -5.08 4.69 -2.75
C TRP A 109 -6.56 4.70 -2.33
N SER A 110 -7.38 3.84 -2.90
CA SER A 110 -8.81 3.78 -2.58
C SER A 110 -9.08 3.48 -1.10
N GLU A 111 -8.15 2.81 -0.42
CA GLU A 111 -8.22 2.40 0.99
C GLU A 111 -7.41 3.33 1.92
N THR A 112 -7.09 4.54 1.49
CA THR A 112 -6.46 5.56 2.33
C THR A 112 -7.46 6.59 2.81
N ASP A 113 -7.09 7.42 3.79
CA ASP A 113 -7.94 8.47 4.35
C ASP A 113 -7.20 9.79 4.57
N GLY A 114 -7.97 10.84 4.85
CA GLY A 114 -7.46 12.14 5.28
C GLY A 114 -6.40 12.73 4.34
N ARG A 115 -5.28 13.18 4.93
CA ARG A 115 -4.19 13.81 4.18
C ARG A 115 -3.56 12.86 3.16
N ALA A 116 -3.37 11.59 3.51
CA ALA A 116 -2.79 10.60 2.61
C ALA A 116 -3.62 10.43 1.35
N LYS A 117 -4.97 10.42 1.46
CA LYS A 117 -5.89 10.37 0.32
C LYS A 117 -5.72 11.57 -0.61
N ARG A 118 -5.62 12.79 -0.05
CA ARG A 118 -5.44 14.02 -0.84
C ARG A 118 -4.08 14.08 -1.54
N VAL A 119 -3.00 13.75 -0.82
CA VAL A 119 -1.65 13.67 -1.41
C VAL A 119 -1.59 12.58 -2.48
N GLY A 120 -2.22 11.44 -2.24
CA GLY A 120 -2.29 10.32 -3.18
C GLY A 120 -3.03 10.68 -4.47
N LEU A 121 -4.12 11.47 -4.40
CA LEU A 121 -4.79 11.97 -5.60
C LEU A 121 -3.86 12.86 -6.44
N ILE A 122 -3.13 13.79 -5.81
CA ILE A 122 -2.18 14.66 -6.53
C ILE A 122 -1.05 13.82 -7.16
N HIS A 123 -0.49 12.86 -6.40
CA HIS A 123 0.48 11.90 -6.89
C HIS A 123 -0.04 11.14 -8.13
N GLY A 124 -1.27 10.64 -8.07
CA GLY A 124 -1.91 9.95 -9.19
C GLY A 124 -2.10 10.84 -10.42
N LEU A 125 -2.55 12.09 -10.23
CA LEU A 125 -2.72 13.06 -11.33
C LEU A 125 -1.39 13.45 -12.00
N LEU A 126 -0.32 13.60 -11.22
CA LEU A 126 1.01 13.84 -11.79
C LEU A 126 1.50 12.62 -12.59
N ASN A 127 1.31 11.40 -12.08
CA ASN A 127 1.66 10.19 -12.82
C ASN A 127 0.83 10.02 -14.11
N LEU A 128 -0.46 10.36 -14.07
CA LEU A 128 -1.31 10.38 -15.27
C LEU A 128 -0.79 11.40 -16.29
N THR A 129 -0.41 12.59 -15.85
CA THR A 129 0.20 13.63 -16.71
C THR A 129 1.51 13.15 -17.30
N ALA A 130 2.40 12.55 -16.49
CA ALA A 130 3.66 11.98 -16.99
C ALA A 130 3.39 10.89 -18.04
N THR A 131 2.46 9.98 -17.78
CA THR A 131 2.09 8.91 -18.71
C THR A 131 1.49 9.46 -20.01
N ALA A 132 0.68 10.53 -19.94
CA ALA A 132 0.16 11.20 -21.12
C ALA A 132 1.28 11.86 -21.97
N LEU A 133 2.24 12.50 -21.31
CA LEU A 133 3.44 13.06 -21.99
C LEU A 133 4.28 11.97 -22.65
N MET A 134 4.51 10.83 -21.97
CA MET A 134 5.23 9.69 -22.52
C MET A 134 4.49 9.04 -23.69
N THR A 135 3.16 8.93 -23.59
CA THR A 135 2.32 8.45 -24.72
C THR A 135 2.44 9.38 -25.92
N THR A 136 2.36 10.68 -25.68
CA THR A 136 2.55 11.70 -26.71
C THR A 136 3.95 11.61 -27.33
N ALA A 137 4.98 11.45 -26.50
CA ALA A 137 6.37 11.24 -26.96
C ALA A 137 6.46 10.02 -27.89
N TYR A 138 5.87 8.90 -27.48
CA TYR A 138 5.86 7.68 -28.30
C TYR A 138 5.15 7.90 -29.66
N VAL A 139 3.99 8.53 -29.65
CA VAL A 139 3.21 8.81 -30.89
C VAL A 139 4.01 9.76 -31.82
N LEU A 140 4.61 10.83 -31.30
CA LEU A 140 5.41 11.77 -32.10
C LEU A 140 6.62 11.06 -32.74
N ARG A 141 7.33 10.24 -31.99
CA ARG A 141 8.46 9.43 -32.52
C ARG A 141 8.00 8.50 -33.65
N ARG A 142 6.84 7.87 -33.50
CA ARG A 142 6.25 7.02 -34.53
C ARG A 142 5.82 7.80 -35.78
N ARG A 143 5.49 9.10 -35.63
CA ARG A 143 5.15 10.02 -36.72
C ARG A 143 6.38 10.76 -37.27
N GLN A 144 7.58 10.31 -36.99
CA GLN A 144 8.86 10.87 -37.45
C GLN A 144 9.19 12.28 -36.90
N ASP A 145 8.46 12.77 -35.88
CA ASP A 145 8.79 13.99 -35.15
C ASP A 145 9.55 13.65 -33.85
N ARG A 146 10.76 13.16 -34.02
CA ARG A 146 11.59 12.71 -32.90
C ARG A 146 11.92 13.83 -31.93
N LYS A 147 12.22 15.03 -32.43
CA LYS A 147 12.62 16.17 -31.58
C LYS A 147 11.48 16.57 -30.61
N ALA A 148 10.25 16.70 -31.12
CA ALA A 148 9.10 16.96 -30.27
C ALA A 148 8.86 15.80 -29.29
N GLY A 149 9.05 14.54 -29.71
CA GLY A 149 8.99 13.37 -28.85
C GLY A 149 10.01 13.41 -27.72
N GLU A 150 11.25 13.81 -27.98
CA GLU A 150 12.29 13.95 -26.95
C GLU A 150 11.96 15.06 -25.93
N VAL A 151 11.43 16.19 -26.37
CA VAL A 151 10.94 17.26 -25.48
C VAL A 151 9.84 16.75 -24.55
N CYS A 152 8.85 16.01 -25.10
CA CYS A 152 7.80 15.39 -24.29
C CYS A 152 8.38 14.38 -23.31
N THR A 153 9.41 13.60 -23.69
CA THR A 153 10.07 12.65 -22.78
C THR A 153 10.73 13.37 -21.60
N VAL A 154 11.50 14.45 -21.87
CA VAL A 154 12.14 15.24 -20.81
C VAL A 154 11.10 15.83 -19.86
N ALA A 155 10.04 16.43 -20.39
CA ALA A 155 8.94 17.00 -19.60
C ALA A 155 8.24 15.91 -18.76
N GLY A 156 7.95 14.75 -19.37
CA GLY A 156 7.29 13.62 -18.71
C GLY A 156 8.13 13.05 -17.56
N VAL A 157 9.46 12.89 -17.75
CA VAL A 157 10.36 12.47 -16.67
C VAL A 157 10.39 13.52 -15.55
N GLY A 158 10.42 14.81 -15.87
CA GLY A 158 10.38 15.86 -14.86
C GLY A 158 9.12 15.79 -13.99
N VAL A 159 7.96 15.57 -14.61
CA VAL A 159 6.68 15.39 -13.88
C VAL A 159 6.69 14.08 -13.08
N ALA A 160 7.23 12.99 -13.64
CA ALA A 160 7.34 11.72 -12.93
C ALA A 160 8.23 11.81 -11.67
N LEU A 161 9.33 12.59 -11.73
CA LEU A 161 10.17 12.84 -10.55
C LEU A 161 9.43 13.63 -9.46
N ALA A 162 8.62 14.62 -9.85
CA ALA A 162 7.76 15.32 -8.89
C ALA A 162 6.72 14.37 -8.26
N ALA A 163 6.12 13.48 -9.06
CA ALA A 163 5.23 12.44 -8.56
C ALA A 163 5.96 11.47 -7.63
N ALA A 164 7.17 11.02 -7.98
CA ALA A 164 7.98 10.13 -7.16
C ALA A 164 8.31 10.73 -5.78
N TYR A 165 8.57 12.05 -5.72
CA TYR A 165 8.74 12.76 -4.45
C TYR A 165 7.50 12.66 -3.55
N LEU A 166 6.28 12.83 -4.11
CA LEU A 166 5.05 12.65 -3.36
C LEU A 166 4.82 11.19 -2.95
N GLY A 167 5.16 10.23 -3.82
CA GLY A 167 5.14 8.80 -3.50
C GLY A 167 6.04 8.49 -2.29
N GLY A 168 7.26 9.02 -2.27
CA GLY A 168 8.14 8.91 -1.11
C GLY A 168 7.55 9.53 0.16
N ASN A 169 6.84 10.67 0.05
CA ASN A 169 6.15 11.26 1.19
C ASN A 169 5.02 10.38 1.71
N LEU A 170 4.26 9.72 0.81
CA LEU A 170 3.22 8.77 1.21
C LEU A 170 3.80 7.59 2.00
N VAL A 171 4.94 7.03 1.55
CA VAL A 171 5.56 5.89 2.23
C VAL A 171 6.24 6.32 3.54
N TYR A 172 7.15 7.30 3.48
CA TYR A 172 8.02 7.65 4.62
C TYR A 172 7.39 8.66 5.58
N GLY A 173 6.47 9.48 5.10
CA GLY A 173 5.75 10.47 5.91
C GLY A 173 4.42 9.97 6.46
N GLU A 174 3.58 9.39 5.61
CA GLU A 174 2.25 8.89 5.96
C GLU A 174 2.24 7.40 6.31
N ARG A 175 3.35 6.69 6.10
CA ARG A 175 3.50 5.25 6.35
C ARG A 175 2.53 4.37 5.54
N ILE A 176 2.14 4.80 4.35
CA ILE A 176 1.30 4.00 3.45
C ILE A 176 2.11 2.80 2.93
N GLY A 177 1.54 1.60 3.04
CA GLY A 177 2.19 0.35 2.64
C GLY A 177 3.28 -0.15 3.61
N VAL A 178 3.42 0.47 4.78
CA VAL A 178 4.30 0.03 5.87
C VAL A 178 3.44 -0.48 7.01
N THR A 179 3.85 -1.57 7.67
CA THR A 179 3.08 -2.11 8.80
C THR A 179 2.89 -1.09 9.92
N HIS A 180 1.67 -0.97 10.40
CA HIS A 180 1.30 -0.18 11.58
C HIS A 180 1.19 -1.04 12.85
N ALA A 181 1.21 -2.37 12.69
CA ALA A 181 1.22 -3.26 13.83
C ALA A 181 2.57 -3.19 14.56
N VAL A 182 2.52 -2.99 15.86
CA VAL A 182 3.71 -2.91 16.71
C VAL A 182 4.00 -4.30 17.26
N THR A 183 5.22 -4.78 17.05
CA THR A 183 5.76 -6.00 17.67
C THR A 183 6.63 -5.59 18.86
N GLY A 184 6.01 -5.15 19.93
CA GLY A 184 6.69 -4.89 21.19
C GLY A 184 6.73 -6.14 22.08
N GLU A 185 7.25 -5.97 23.30
CA GLU A 185 7.18 -6.96 24.39
C GLU A 185 5.79 -7.61 24.54
N PRO A 186 5.61 -8.69 25.28
CA PRO A 186 6.55 -9.18 26.29
C PRO A 186 7.50 -10.28 25.79
N GLU A 187 8.76 -10.27 26.24
CA GLU A 187 9.72 -11.34 25.96
C GLU A 187 9.46 -12.61 26.79
N ASP A 188 8.84 -12.46 27.96
CA ASP A 188 8.42 -13.55 28.84
C ASP A 188 6.92 -13.62 28.99
N TYR A 189 6.40 -14.79 29.39
CA TYR A 189 4.98 -14.95 29.67
C TYR A 189 4.49 -13.96 30.72
N THR A 190 3.66 -13.02 30.30
CA THR A 190 3.13 -11.93 31.14
C THR A 190 1.62 -12.10 31.29
N PRO A 191 1.09 -12.14 32.54
CA PRO A 191 -0.34 -12.16 32.78
C PRO A 191 -1.02 -10.89 32.27
N VAL A 192 -2.12 -11.05 31.53
CA VAL A 192 -2.83 -9.92 30.89
C VAL A 192 -4.32 -9.89 31.23
N LEU A 193 -4.93 -11.03 31.59
CA LEU A 193 -6.36 -11.10 31.90
C LEU A 193 -6.67 -12.36 32.71
N GLY A 194 -7.65 -12.29 33.63
CA GLY A 194 -8.22 -13.49 34.25
C GLY A 194 -8.90 -14.36 33.20
N SER A 195 -8.63 -15.68 33.22
CA SER A 195 -9.16 -16.61 32.22
C SER A 195 -10.68 -16.60 32.15
N ALA A 196 -11.35 -16.45 33.32
CA ALA A 196 -12.81 -16.38 33.41
C ALA A 196 -13.41 -15.05 32.85
N GLU A 197 -12.59 -14.02 32.64
CA GLU A 197 -13.04 -12.73 32.14
C GLU A 197 -13.13 -12.68 30.61
N LEU A 198 -12.57 -13.68 29.91
CA LEU A 198 -12.64 -13.79 28.45
C LEU A 198 -13.63 -14.92 28.09
N GLY A 199 -14.88 -14.53 27.79
CA GLY A 199 -15.93 -15.48 27.38
C GLY A 199 -15.70 -16.02 25.97
N GLU A 200 -16.36 -17.13 25.64
CA GLU A 200 -16.36 -17.70 24.30
C GLU A 200 -16.99 -16.73 23.30
N GLY A 201 -16.36 -16.60 22.09
CA GLY A 201 -16.81 -15.70 21.05
C GLY A 201 -16.56 -14.21 21.36
N THR A 202 -15.76 -13.88 22.38
CA THR A 202 -15.50 -12.50 22.75
C THR A 202 -14.10 -12.03 22.34
N MET A 203 -14.01 -10.74 22.02
CA MET A 203 -12.77 -10.02 21.73
C MET A 203 -12.48 -9.02 22.86
N ARG A 204 -11.24 -8.96 23.31
CA ARG A 204 -10.80 -8.03 24.35
C ARG A 204 -9.48 -7.38 23.99
N ARG A 205 -9.41 -6.06 24.12
CA ARG A 205 -8.14 -5.34 24.12
C ARG A 205 -7.50 -5.46 25.50
N VAL A 206 -6.22 -5.85 25.53
CA VAL A 206 -5.40 -5.92 26.75
C VAL A 206 -4.04 -5.29 26.49
N THR A 207 -3.30 -5.03 27.57
CA THR A 207 -1.94 -4.48 27.49
C THR A 207 -0.96 -5.44 28.14
N ALA A 208 0.18 -5.68 27.48
CA ALA A 208 1.30 -6.47 28.01
C ALA A 208 2.58 -5.64 27.84
N GLY A 209 3.05 -5.01 28.92
CA GLY A 209 4.09 -3.97 28.83
C GLY A 209 3.59 -2.79 28.00
N ASP A 210 4.33 -2.41 26.96
CA ASP A 210 3.95 -1.34 26.03
C ASP A 210 3.13 -1.85 24.82
N ALA A 211 2.91 -3.17 24.72
CA ALA A 211 2.15 -3.76 23.62
C ALA A 211 0.64 -3.80 23.91
N GLU A 212 -0.14 -3.29 22.96
CA GLU A 212 -1.58 -3.48 22.93
C GLU A 212 -1.94 -4.72 22.11
N LEU A 213 -2.71 -5.62 22.70
CA LEU A 213 -3.07 -6.89 22.11
C LEU A 213 -4.58 -7.05 22.01
N LEU A 214 -5.00 -7.76 20.97
CA LEU A 214 -6.32 -8.36 20.87
C LEU A 214 -6.26 -9.78 21.43
N LEU A 215 -7.05 -10.08 22.46
CA LEU A 215 -7.35 -11.45 22.88
C LEU A 215 -8.69 -11.88 22.31
N VAL A 216 -8.74 -13.10 21.82
CA VAL A 216 -9.97 -13.74 21.32
C VAL A 216 -10.07 -15.13 21.91
N ARG A 217 -11.23 -15.49 22.48
CA ARG A 217 -11.54 -16.89 22.80
C ARG A 217 -12.50 -17.44 21.76
N GLN A 218 -12.09 -18.47 21.06
CA GLN A 218 -12.93 -19.15 20.08
C GLN A 218 -12.64 -20.65 20.07
N ASN A 219 -13.70 -21.47 20.10
CA ASN A 219 -13.63 -22.93 20.15
C ASN A 219 -12.78 -23.44 21.34
N GLY A 220 -12.90 -22.79 22.49
CA GLY A 220 -12.16 -23.12 23.72
C GLY A 220 -10.67 -22.73 23.69
N ARG A 221 -10.15 -22.14 22.61
CA ARG A 221 -8.76 -21.66 22.49
C ARG A 221 -8.70 -20.15 22.65
N VAL A 222 -7.62 -19.68 23.25
CA VAL A 222 -7.32 -18.26 23.31
C VAL A 222 -6.22 -17.94 22.29
N CYS A 223 -6.48 -16.97 21.42
CA CYS A 223 -5.53 -16.42 20.46
C CYS A 223 -5.19 -14.98 20.86
N ALA A 224 -3.98 -14.54 20.56
CA ALA A 224 -3.52 -13.18 20.81
C ALA A 224 -2.82 -12.62 19.58
N LEU A 225 -3.30 -11.47 19.10
CA LEU A 225 -2.74 -10.72 17.98
C LEU A 225 -2.37 -9.31 18.44
N ALA A 226 -1.47 -8.62 17.73
CA ALA A 226 -1.31 -7.19 17.91
C ALA A 226 -2.65 -6.48 17.66
N HIS A 227 -3.00 -5.51 18.53
CA HIS A 227 -4.32 -4.85 18.47
C HIS A 227 -4.45 -3.90 17.28
N ALA A 228 -3.38 -3.17 16.95
CA ALA A 228 -3.37 -2.25 15.82
C ALA A 228 -3.24 -3.03 14.49
N CYS A 229 -4.20 -2.87 13.60
CA CYS A 229 -4.18 -3.48 12.27
C CYS A 229 -2.92 -3.11 11.48
N SER A 230 -2.27 -4.09 10.86
CA SER A 230 -1.03 -3.88 10.10
C SER A 230 -1.19 -2.94 8.90
N HIS A 231 -2.41 -2.75 8.37
CA HIS A 231 -2.68 -1.83 7.27
C HIS A 231 -2.46 -0.36 7.67
N LEU A 232 -3.34 0.21 8.50
CA LEU A 232 -3.32 1.61 8.92
C LEU A 232 -3.64 1.78 10.42
N GLY A 233 -3.43 0.75 11.24
CA GLY A 233 -3.55 0.84 12.69
C GLY A 233 -4.98 0.77 13.24
N GLY A 234 -5.97 0.34 12.45
CA GLY A 234 -7.35 0.19 12.92
C GLY A 234 -7.46 -0.74 14.13
N PRO A 235 -8.40 -0.48 15.06
CA PRO A 235 -8.55 -1.20 16.31
C PRO A 235 -9.23 -2.57 16.10
N LEU A 236 -8.48 -3.66 16.04
CA LEU A 236 -9.02 -4.99 15.73
C LEU A 236 -10.05 -5.48 16.76
N SER A 237 -9.96 -5.05 18.03
CA SER A 237 -10.94 -5.41 19.05
C SER A 237 -12.35 -4.81 18.84
N GLU A 238 -12.46 -3.80 17.97
CA GLU A 238 -13.71 -3.16 17.56
C GLU A 238 -14.27 -3.71 16.25
N GLY A 239 -13.58 -4.68 15.68
CA GLY A 239 -13.93 -5.31 14.42
C GLY A 239 -14.95 -6.44 14.54
N GLU A 240 -15.03 -7.26 13.51
CA GLU A 240 -15.92 -8.41 13.43
C GLU A 240 -15.14 -9.72 13.66
N LEU A 241 -15.60 -10.53 14.59
CA LEU A 241 -15.09 -11.88 14.77
C LEU A 241 -15.83 -12.83 13.83
N LYS A 242 -15.08 -13.52 13.00
CA LYS A 242 -15.58 -14.64 12.17
C LYS A 242 -15.01 -15.96 12.67
N ASP A 243 -15.48 -17.08 12.11
CA ASP A 243 -14.93 -18.38 12.42
C ASP A 243 -13.47 -18.48 11.96
N GLY A 244 -12.56 -18.48 12.94
CA GLY A 244 -11.11 -18.54 12.71
C GLY A 244 -10.43 -17.24 12.28
N SER A 245 -11.14 -16.11 12.17
CA SER A 245 -10.54 -14.85 11.73
C SER A 245 -11.13 -13.61 12.41
N VAL A 246 -10.41 -12.49 12.32
CA VAL A 246 -10.87 -11.15 12.73
C VAL A 246 -10.81 -10.19 11.56
N VAL A 247 -11.87 -9.39 11.39
CA VAL A 247 -11.99 -8.37 10.33
C VAL A 247 -11.82 -6.98 10.92
N CYS A 248 -10.88 -6.21 10.38
CA CYS A 248 -10.63 -4.84 10.79
C CYS A 248 -11.84 -3.93 10.49
N PRO A 249 -12.28 -3.07 11.45
CA PRO A 249 -13.46 -2.23 11.26
C PRO A 249 -13.25 -1.08 10.28
N TRP A 250 -11.99 -0.69 10.01
CA TRP A 250 -11.73 0.47 9.14
C TRP A 250 -11.83 0.12 7.65
N HIS A 251 -11.02 -0.84 7.16
CA HIS A 251 -10.91 -1.14 5.72
C HIS A 251 -11.16 -2.62 5.39
N GLY A 252 -11.62 -3.42 6.36
CA GLY A 252 -12.01 -4.81 6.11
C GLY A 252 -10.85 -5.78 5.90
N SER A 253 -9.61 -5.42 6.27
CA SER A 253 -8.53 -6.42 6.31
C SER A 253 -8.89 -7.56 7.23
N GLU A 254 -8.74 -8.79 6.77
CA GLU A 254 -9.10 -10.00 7.51
C GLU A 254 -7.85 -10.80 7.82
N PHE A 255 -7.69 -11.18 9.09
CA PHE A 255 -6.52 -11.89 9.60
C PHE A 255 -6.95 -13.19 10.29
N ALA A 256 -6.26 -14.28 10.03
CA ALA A 256 -6.43 -15.53 10.75
C ALA A 256 -6.03 -15.39 12.21
N LEU A 257 -6.77 -16.05 13.10
CA LEU A 257 -6.51 -15.95 14.55
C LEU A 257 -5.32 -16.81 15.00
N ASP A 258 -4.97 -17.85 14.25
CA ASP A 258 -3.96 -18.84 14.64
C ASP A 258 -2.52 -18.40 14.34
N ASP A 259 -2.30 -17.70 13.24
CA ASP A 259 -0.95 -17.28 12.79
C ASP A 259 -0.91 -15.84 12.28
N GLY A 260 -2.02 -15.12 12.27
CA GLY A 260 -2.13 -13.73 11.84
C GLY A 260 -1.97 -13.50 10.33
N HIS A 261 -1.95 -14.55 9.50
CA HIS A 261 -1.82 -14.35 8.06
C HIS A 261 -2.99 -13.55 7.49
N VAL A 262 -2.70 -12.76 6.45
CA VAL A 262 -3.72 -11.98 5.76
C VAL A 262 -4.57 -12.89 4.90
N ILE A 263 -5.87 -12.98 5.21
CA ILE A 263 -6.88 -13.68 4.39
C ILE A 263 -7.40 -12.75 3.31
N ASN A 264 -7.74 -11.51 3.70
CA ASN A 264 -8.19 -10.46 2.78
C ASN A 264 -7.49 -9.13 3.08
N GLY A 265 -7.03 -8.45 2.01
CA GLY A 265 -6.49 -7.09 2.11
C GLY A 265 -7.57 -6.03 2.46
N PRO A 266 -7.12 -4.75 2.56
CA PRO A 266 -5.91 -4.15 1.98
C PRO A 266 -4.59 -4.39 2.73
N ALA A 267 -4.59 -4.94 3.94
CA ALA A 267 -3.34 -5.35 4.58
C ALA A 267 -2.56 -6.34 3.70
N THR A 268 -1.24 -6.19 3.66
CA THR A 268 -0.33 -7.10 2.97
C THR A 268 0.66 -7.75 3.93
N HIS A 269 0.85 -7.14 5.10
CA HIS A 269 1.69 -7.67 6.17
C HIS A 269 0.83 -8.47 7.15
N ASN A 270 1.29 -9.66 7.50
CA ASN A 270 0.63 -10.47 8.51
C ASN A 270 0.52 -9.71 9.83
N GLN A 271 -0.54 -10.01 10.60
CA GLN A 271 -0.73 -9.46 11.92
C GLN A 271 0.17 -10.21 12.91
N PRO A 272 1.00 -9.52 13.71
CA PRO A 272 1.85 -10.17 14.69
C PRO A 272 1.03 -10.98 15.68
N CYS A 273 1.45 -12.24 15.90
CA CYS A 273 0.87 -13.17 16.85
C CYS A 273 1.70 -13.30 18.11
N PHE A 274 1.05 -13.68 19.19
CA PHE A 274 1.68 -13.93 20.47
C PHE A 274 1.37 -15.35 20.93
N MET A 275 2.33 -16.00 21.56
CA MET A 275 2.12 -17.27 22.24
C MET A 275 1.22 -17.02 23.46
N VAL A 276 0.23 -17.89 23.64
CA VAL A 276 -0.74 -17.81 24.75
C VAL A 276 -0.65 -19.08 25.57
N ARG A 277 -0.73 -18.93 26.88
CA ARG A 277 -1.01 -20.05 27.81
C ARG A 277 -2.01 -19.61 28.88
N GLU A 278 -2.78 -20.56 29.38
CA GLU A 278 -3.63 -20.36 30.56
C GLU A 278 -3.01 -21.09 31.73
N GLN A 279 -2.62 -20.36 32.78
CA GLN A 279 -2.00 -20.90 33.95
C GLN A 279 -2.53 -20.19 35.20
N ASN A 280 -2.85 -20.96 36.25
CA ASN A 280 -3.35 -20.43 37.54
C ASN A 280 -4.57 -19.50 37.39
N GLY A 281 -5.45 -19.77 36.43
CA GLY A 281 -6.62 -18.92 36.15
C GLY A 281 -6.34 -17.61 35.45
N GLN A 282 -5.10 -17.42 34.95
CA GLN A 282 -4.68 -16.24 34.16
C GLN A 282 -4.37 -16.64 32.73
N ILE A 283 -4.69 -15.74 31.81
CA ILE A 283 -4.19 -15.76 30.44
C ILE A 283 -2.87 -15.01 30.44
N GLU A 284 -1.83 -15.68 29.99
CA GLU A 284 -0.49 -15.13 29.86
C GLU A 284 -0.06 -15.14 28.39
N VAL A 285 0.60 -14.07 27.98
CA VAL A 285 1.05 -13.91 26.60
C VAL A 285 2.56 -13.70 26.56
N LYS A 286 3.16 -14.15 25.47
CA LYS A 286 4.59 -13.97 25.16
C LYS A 286 4.75 -13.69 23.68
N ARG A 287 5.68 -12.81 23.31
CA ARG A 287 6.03 -12.59 21.91
C ARG A 287 6.46 -13.90 21.24
N GLN A 288 5.96 -14.14 20.04
CA GLN A 288 6.45 -15.19 19.16
C GLN A 288 7.79 -14.72 18.57
N GLY A 289 8.85 -15.49 18.77
CA GLY A 289 10.20 -15.18 18.33
C GLY A 289 10.39 -15.25 16.83
#